data_ca44627196f071e9c51b7ed723f68058
#
_entry.id   ca44627196f071e9c51b7ed723f68058
#
_cell.length_a   1.000
_cell.length_b   1.000
_cell.length_c   1.000
_cell.angle_alpha   90.00
_cell.angle_beta   90.00
_cell.angle_gamma   90.00
#
_symmetry.space_group_name_H-M   'P 1'
#
loop_
_entity.id
_entity.type
_entity.pdbx_description
1 polymer ?
#
loop_
_entity_poly.entity_id
_entity_poly.type
_entity_poly.pdbx_seq_one_letter_code
_entity_poly.pdbx_strand_id
1 'polypeptide(L)'
;MISNGFMALVNAGQEIIQAGDDASDAKWFDVSFQEEAGIWNLCLTHGDEKLHARLEETTSKWDVKKKFKTIESDDLAFDHELILADAIVQLRKWITETHIAFRLLMEKFTLRELQQIHETVLDTKLLVPAFRRKVDDLVEDTGEMTGDAGHRPAKLYREKR
;
A
#
# COMPACT_ATOMS: atom_id res chain seq x y z
N MET A 1 28.18 1.23 -4.03
CA MET A 1 27.36 2.46 -3.80
C MET A 1 26.39 2.15 -2.66
N ILE A 2 26.18 3.04 -1.72
CA ILE A 2 25.18 2.90 -0.65
C ILE A 2 24.05 3.87 -0.98
N SER A 3 22.84 3.35 -1.20
CA SER A 3 21.64 4.16 -1.44
C SER A 3 20.73 4.13 -0.21
N ASN A 4 20.17 5.26 0.14
CA ASN A 4 19.15 5.38 1.19
C ASN A 4 17.81 5.68 0.53
N GLY A 5 16.84 4.77 0.65
CA GLY A 5 15.46 4.97 0.21
C GLY A 5 14.59 5.52 1.35
N PHE A 6 13.74 6.48 1.03
CA PHE A 6 12.71 7.00 1.94
C PHE A 6 11.33 6.72 1.34
N MET A 7 10.39 6.32 2.20
CA MET A 7 8.99 6.12 1.81
C MET A 7 8.10 7.10 2.57
N ALA A 8 7.27 7.85 1.84
CA ALA A 8 6.23 8.69 2.40
C ALA A 8 4.86 8.18 1.93
N LEU A 9 3.87 8.21 2.82
CA LEU A 9 2.48 7.90 2.50
C LEU A 9 1.70 9.21 2.44
N VAL A 10 1.13 9.52 1.29
CA VAL A 10 0.39 10.75 1.03
C VAL A 10 -0.96 10.42 0.37
N ASN A 11 -1.92 11.35 0.47
CA ASN A 11 -3.15 11.25 -0.29
C ASN A 11 -2.91 11.78 -1.71
N ALA A 12 -2.76 10.87 -2.68
CA ALA A 12 -2.44 11.19 -4.06
C ALA A 12 -3.41 12.20 -4.73
N GLY A 13 -4.67 12.26 -4.28
CA GLY A 13 -5.65 13.22 -4.81
C GLY A 13 -5.41 14.68 -4.39
N GLN A 14 -4.50 14.93 -3.46
CA GLN A 14 -4.18 16.26 -2.95
C GLN A 14 -2.77 16.75 -3.34
N GLU A 15 -1.96 15.85 -3.90
CA GLU A 15 -0.55 16.13 -4.19
C GLU A 15 -0.32 16.42 -5.68
N ILE A 16 0.42 17.49 -5.94
CA ILE A 16 0.95 17.81 -7.26
C ILE A 16 2.36 17.24 -7.32
N ILE A 17 2.57 16.24 -8.20
CA ILE A 17 3.90 15.70 -8.44
C ILE A 17 4.62 16.52 -9.51
N GLN A 18 5.92 16.70 -9.31
CA GLN A 18 6.79 17.39 -10.25
C GLN A 18 8.13 16.66 -10.29
N ALA A 19 8.69 16.51 -11.49
CA ALA A 19 10.01 15.92 -11.67
C ALA A 19 11.08 16.77 -10.95
N GLY A 20 12.03 16.10 -10.30
CA GLY A 20 13.20 16.73 -9.70
C GLY A 20 14.31 17.01 -10.71
N ASP A 21 15.47 17.50 -10.24
CA ASP A 21 16.54 18.02 -11.08
C ASP A 21 17.11 17.01 -12.08
N ASP A 22 17.09 15.71 -11.76
CA ASP A 22 17.67 14.62 -12.55
C ASP A 22 16.60 13.74 -13.24
N ALA A 23 15.31 14.04 -13.04
CA ALA A 23 14.20 13.34 -13.65
C ALA A 23 13.53 14.18 -14.74
N SER A 24 13.26 13.59 -15.90
CA SER A 24 12.56 14.27 -17.01
C SER A 24 11.04 14.33 -16.81
N ASP A 25 10.49 13.42 -16.02
CA ASP A 25 9.05 13.32 -15.77
C ASP A 25 8.77 12.67 -14.41
N ALA A 26 7.56 12.89 -13.86
CA ALA A 26 7.06 12.24 -12.67
C ALA A 26 5.59 11.87 -12.85
N LYS A 27 5.25 10.62 -12.55
CA LYS A 27 3.89 10.06 -12.72
C LYS A 27 3.47 9.25 -11.52
N TRP A 28 2.17 9.20 -11.27
CA TRP A 28 1.59 8.22 -10.36
C TRP A 28 1.41 6.89 -11.09
N PHE A 29 1.84 5.82 -10.45
CA PHE A 29 1.62 4.46 -10.93
C PHE A 29 0.74 3.68 -9.96
N ASP A 30 -0.20 2.92 -10.51
CA ASP A 30 -0.82 1.83 -9.75
C ASP A 30 0.20 0.70 -9.58
N VAL A 31 0.27 0.15 -8.37
CA VAL A 31 1.28 -0.86 -8.02
C VAL A 31 0.58 -2.16 -7.66
N SER A 32 0.98 -3.26 -8.31
CA SER A 32 0.66 -4.62 -7.91
C SER A 32 1.95 -5.38 -7.59
N PHE A 33 1.96 -6.14 -6.49
CA PHE A 33 3.08 -6.96 -6.08
C PHE A 33 2.57 -8.28 -5.50
N GLN A 34 2.56 -9.32 -6.33
CA GLN A 34 1.92 -10.61 -6.03
C GLN A 34 2.89 -11.78 -6.23
N GLU A 35 2.74 -12.79 -5.40
CA GLU A 35 3.48 -14.04 -5.53
C GLU A 35 2.63 -15.06 -6.28
N GLU A 36 3.21 -15.68 -7.30
CA GLU A 36 2.63 -16.77 -8.06
C GLU A 36 3.68 -17.84 -8.32
N ALA A 37 3.42 -19.06 -7.87
CA ALA A 37 4.31 -20.20 -8.02
C ALA A 37 5.77 -19.96 -7.56
N GLY A 38 5.95 -19.21 -6.50
CA GLY A 38 7.26 -18.89 -5.92
C GLY A 38 7.96 -17.69 -6.56
N ILE A 39 7.33 -17.07 -7.57
CA ILE A 39 7.83 -15.87 -8.23
C ILE A 39 6.99 -14.66 -7.81
N TRP A 40 7.66 -13.60 -7.42
CA TRP A 40 7.04 -12.32 -7.09
C TRP A 40 7.00 -11.44 -8.33
N ASN A 41 5.82 -11.03 -8.72
CA ASN A 41 5.58 -10.17 -9.86
C ASN A 41 5.29 -8.75 -9.37
N LEU A 42 6.18 -7.81 -9.68
CA LEU A 42 5.98 -6.37 -9.49
C LEU A 42 5.47 -5.79 -10.80
N CYS A 43 4.34 -5.11 -10.77
CA CYS A 43 3.79 -4.41 -11.92
C CYS A 43 3.43 -2.98 -11.53
N LEU A 44 3.92 -2.01 -12.31
CA LEU A 44 3.60 -0.60 -12.19
C LEU A 44 2.83 -0.19 -13.45
N THR A 45 1.66 0.46 -13.30
CA THR A 45 0.83 0.85 -14.45
C THR A 45 0.42 2.31 -14.38
N HIS A 46 0.53 3.02 -15.52
CA HIS A 46 0.03 4.37 -15.71
C HIS A 46 -0.55 4.52 -17.12
N GLY A 47 -1.89 4.49 -17.24
CA GLY A 47 -2.55 4.43 -18.56
C GLY A 47 -2.12 3.18 -19.33
N ASP A 48 -1.52 3.38 -20.52
CA ASP A 48 -0.99 2.30 -21.35
C ASP A 48 0.47 1.90 -21.00
N GLU A 49 1.13 2.70 -20.18
CA GLU A 49 2.50 2.46 -19.74
C GLU A 49 2.53 1.37 -18.65
N LYS A 50 3.40 0.39 -18.83
CA LYS A 50 3.60 -0.70 -17.88
C LYS A 50 5.09 -0.97 -17.71
N LEU A 51 5.50 -1.06 -16.45
CA LEU A 51 6.82 -1.53 -16.06
C LEU A 51 6.63 -2.79 -15.24
N HIS A 52 7.45 -3.79 -15.50
CA HIS A 52 7.31 -5.09 -14.87
C HIS A 52 8.65 -5.62 -14.38
N ALA A 53 8.65 -6.29 -13.22
CA ALA A 53 9.80 -7.04 -12.75
C ALA A 53 9.36 -8.36 -12.11
N ARG A 54 10.19 -9.37 -12.27
CA ARG A 54 10.03 -10.70 -11.66
C ARG A 54 11.15 -10.93 -10.66
N LEU A 55 10.77 -11.28 -9.47
CA LEU A 55 11.70 -11.43 -8.34
C LEU A 55 11.56 -12.82 -7.73
N GLU A 56 12.68 -13.36 -7.29
CA GLU A 56 12.75 -14.59 -6.50
C GLU A 56 13.00 -14.22 -5.03
N GLU A 57 12.23 -14.81 -4.12
CA GLU A 57 12.47 -14.65 -2.69
C GLU A 57 13.67 -15.52 -2.28
N THR A 58 14.72 -14.88 -1.75
CA THR A 58 15.94 -15.54 -1.28
C THR A 58 16.04 -15.59 0.24
N THR A 59 14.95 -15.30 0.95
CA THR A 59 14.89 -15.27 2.41
C THR A 59 15.24 -16.62 3.00
N SER A 60 16.22 -16.66 3.89
CA SER A 60 16.52 -17.84 4.67
C SER A 60 15.68 -17.85 5.95
N LYS A 61 15.56 -19.02 6.60
CA LYS A 61 14.85 -19.17 7.89
C LYS A 61 15.42 -18.31 9.03
N TRP A 62 16.60 -17.76 8.85
CA TRP A 62 17.30 -16.91 9.82
C TRP A 62 17.15 -15.41 9.53
N ASP A 63 16.58 -15.06 8.37
CA ASP A 63 16.39 -13.67 7.99
C ASP A 63 15.16 -13.06 8.68
N VAL A 64 15.33 -11.88 9.25
CA VAL A 64 14.22 -11.12 9.88
C VAL A 64 13.34 -10.46 8.84
N LYS A 65 13.90 -10.16 7.65
CA LYS A 65 13.20 -9.51 6.54
C LYS A 65 13.23 -10.38 5.31
N LYS A 66 12.17 -10.28 4.49
CA LYS A 66 12.19 -10.87 3.15
C LYS A 66 13.31 -10.23 2.34
N LYS A 67 13.99 -11.05 1.55
CA LYS A 67 15.02 -10.63 0.60
C LYS A 67 14.66 -11.13 -0.77
N PHE A 68 14.94 -10.34 -1.77
CA PHE A 68 14.63 -10.64 -3.15
C PHE A 68 15.88 -10.58 -4.03
N LYS A 69 15.82 -11.31 -5.13
CA LYS A 69 16.77 -11.25 -6.22
C LYS A 69 15.98 -11.05 -7.51
N THR A 70 16.44 -10.16 -8.36
CA THR A 70 15.85 -9.91 -9.67
C THR A 70 16.11 -11.10 -10.60
N ILE A 71 15.03 -11.62 -11.21
CA ILE A 71 15.08 -12.59 -12.31
C ILE A 71 15.04 -11.83 -13.62
N GLU A 72 14.13 -10.85 -13.72
CA GLU A 72 13.85 -10.06 -14.91
C GLU A 72 13.31 -8.70 -14.49
N SER A 73 13.67 -7.64 -15.20
CA SER A 73 13.18 -6.29 -14.97
C SER A 73 13.12 -5.52 -16.29
N ASP A 74 11.97 -4.89 -16.57
CA ASP A 74 11.76 -4.02 -17.71
C ASP A 74 12.00 -2.57 -17.28
N ASP A 75 12.97 -1.89 -17.92
CA ASP A 75 13.18 -0.42 -17.86
C ASP A 75 13.23 0.24 -16.46
N LEU A 76 13.21 -0.53 -15.37
CA LEU A 76 13.49 -0.02 -14.04
C LEU A 76 15.00 0.18 -13.88
N ALA A 77 15.40 1.39 -13.49
CA ALA A 77 16.80 1.74 -13.37
C ALA A 77 17.46 1.02 -12.18
N PHE A 78 18.65 0.47 -12.40
CA PHE A 78 19.52 -0.15 -11.37
C PHE A 78 18.82 -1.28 -10.59
N ASP A 79 18.56 -1.07 -9.30
CA ASP A 79 17.95 -1.98 -8.34
C ASP A 79 16.60 -1.46 -7.79
N HIS A 80 15.93 -0.59 -8.55
CA HIS A 80 14.70 0.04 -8.10
C HIS A 80 13.58 -0.97 -7.85
N GLU A 81 13.50 -2.06 -8.59
CA GLU A 81 12.55 -3.15 -8.34
C GLU A 81 12.76 -3.80 -6.95
N LEU A 82 14.01 -3.92 -6.51
CA LEU A 82 14.31 -4.47 -5.17
C LEU A 82 13.93 -3.46 -4.07
N ILE A 83 14.21 -2.17 -4.29
CA ILE A 83 13.82 -1.09 -3.37
C ILE A 83 12.32 -1.02 -3.23
N LEU A 84 11.58 -1.11 -4.34
CA LEU A 84 10.11 -1.14 -4.35
C LEU A 84 9.56 -2.36 -3.64
N ALA A 85 10.10 -3.55 -3.92
CA ALA A 85 9.71 -4.78 -3.25
C ALA A 85 9.89 -4.68 -1.72
N ASP A 86 11.03 -4.21 -1.27
CA ASP A 86 11.32 -4.00 0.16
C ASP A 86 10.34 -2.98 0.78
N ALA A 87 10.08 -1.87 0.10
CA ALA A 87 9.14 -0.85 0.56
C ALA A 87 7.71 -1.40 0.69
N ILE A 88 7.24 -2.16 -0.31
CA ILE A 88 5.90 -2.77 -0.30
C ILE A 88 5.78 -3.80 0.83
N VAL A 89 6.76 -4.68 0.99
CA VAL A 89 6.76 -5.67 2.08
C VAL A 89 6.75 -4.98 3.45
N GLN A 90 7.53 -3.93 3.62
CA GLN A 90 7.56 -3.17 4.86
C GLN A 90 6.22 -2.45 5.11
N LEU A 91 5.60 -1.85 4.08
CA LEU A 91 4.30 -1.22 4.18
C LEU A 91 3.20 -2.22 4.53
N ARG A 92 3.19 -3.41 3.91
CA ARG A 92 2.25 -4.50 4.22
C ARG A 92 2.38 -4.97 5.68
N LYS A 93 3.60 -5.02 6.19
CA LYS A 93 3.83 -5.31 7.61
C LYS A 93 3.26 -4.20 8.49
N TRP A 94 3.58 -2.96 8.20
CA TRP A 94 3.11 -1.82 8.99
C TRP A 94 1.58 -1.68 9.01
N ILE A 95 0.90 -1.88 7.86
CA ILE A 95 -0.56 -1.78 7.79
C ILE A 95 -1.26 -2.84 8.65
N THR A 96 -0.61 -3.99 8.87
CA THR A 96 -1.17 -5.09 9.67
C THR A 96 -0.83 -5.01 11.15
N GLU A 97 0.29 -4.41 11.51
CA GLU A 97 0.87 -4.43 12.87
C GLU A 97 0.73 -3.09 13.60
N THR A 98 0.46 -2.00 12.88
CA THR A 98 0.44 -0.64 13.44
C THR A 98 -0.82 0.13 13.10
N HIS A 99 -0.97 1.31 13.68
CA HIS A 99 -2.06 2.24 13.42
C HIS A 99 -1.85 3.12 12.16
N ILE A 100 -0.94 2.72 11.26
CA ILE A 100 -0.56 3.54 10.11
C ILE A 100 -1.73 3.78 9.14
N ALA A 101 -2.67 2.84 9.04
CA ALA A 101 -3.88 2.99 8.22
C ALA A 101 -4.69 4.24 8.58
N PHE A 102 -4.76 4.58 9.85
CA PHE A 102 -5.51 5.76 10.31
C PHE A 102 -4.89 7.09 9.87
N ARG A 103 -3.57 7.11 9.56
CA ARG A 103 -2.88 8.29 9.04
C ARG A 103 -3.28 8.64 7.61
N LEU A 104 -3.86 7.68 6.89
CA LEU A 104 -4.35 7.84 5.52
C LEU A 104 -5.83 8.21 5.46
N LEU A 105 -6.50 8.29 6.60
CA LEU A 105 -7.92 8.60 6.75
C LEU A 105 -8.14 10.00 7.33
N MET A 106 -9.33 10.52 7.11
CA MET A 106 -9.80 11.69 7.85
C MET A 106 -10.04 11.32 9.31
N GLU A 107 -10.18 12.32 10.20
CA GLU A 107 -10.45 12.11 11.62
C GLU A 107 -11.69 11.23 11.86
N LYS A 108 -12.71 11.37 11.02
CA LYS A 108 -13.91 10.53 11.02
C LYS A 108 -13.98 9.79 9.68
N PHE A 109 -14.15 8.49 9.73
CA PHE A 109 -14.14 7.60 8.58
C PHE A 109 -15.16 6.48 8.73
N THR A 110 -15.49 5.83 7.62
CA THR A 110 -16.29 4.60 7.62
C THR A 110 -15.39 3.36 7.72
N LEU A 111 -15.91 2.26 8.28
CA LEU A 111 -15.16 1.00 8.28
C LEU A 111 -14.86 0.48 6.86
N ARG A 112 -15.64 0.90 5.86
CA ARG A 112 -15.39 0.58 4.46
C ARG A 112 -14.13 1.27 3.94
N GLU A 113 -13.94 2.55 4.24
CA GLU A 113 -12.73 3.29 3.85
C GLU A 113 -11.49 2.69 4.50
N LEU A 114 -11.56 2.37 5.80
CA LEU A 114 -10.46 1.69 6.49
C LEU A 114 -10.16 0.33 5.87
N GLN A 115 -11.19 -0.46 5.51
CA GLN A 115 -11.03 -1.74 4.83
C GLN A 115 -10.39 -1.57 3.45
N GLN A 116 -10.81 -0.57 2.68
CA GLN A 116 -10.26 -0.30 1.35
C GLN A 116 -8.76 0.02 1.41
N ILE A 117 -8.30 0.80 2.39
CA ILE A 117 -6.86 1.06 2.59
C ILE A 117 -6.10 -0.25 2.82
N HIS A 118 -6.61 -1.12 3.70
CA HIS A 118 -5.97 -2.42 3.94
C HIS A 118 -5.97 -3.30 2.69
N GLU A 119 -7.09 -3.37 1.96
CA GLU A 119 -7.21 -4.15 0.72
C GLU A 119 -6.24 -3.64 -0.36
N THR A 120 -6.11 -2.31 -0.50
CA THR A 120 -5.19 -1.71 -1.47
C THR A 120 -3.74 -2.03 -1.14
N VAL A 121 -3.31 -1.83 0.11
CA VAL A 121 -1.92 -2.09 0.51
C VAL A 121 -1.57 -3.58 0.46
N LEU A 122 -2.49 -4.43 0.89
CA LEU A 122 -2.28 -5.89 0.90
C LEU A 122 -2.48 -6.53 -0.48
N ASP A 123 -3.01 -5.75 -1.44
CA ASP A 123 -3.35 -6.22 -2.78
C ASP A 123 -4.25 -7.48 -2.75
N THR A 124 -5.26 -7.47 -1.86
CA THR A 124 -6.17 -8.60 -1.65
C THR A 124 -7.53 -8.14 -1.13
N LYS A 125 -8.56 -8.94 -1.34
CA LYS A 125 -9.89 -8.70 -0.76
C LYS A 125 -10.03 -9.30 0.62
N LEU A 126 -10.60 -8.52 1.54
CA LEU A 126 -10.82 -8.93 2.91
C LEU A 126 -12.31 -9.23 3.16
N LEU A 127 -12.57 -10.28 3.93
CA LEU A 127 -13.93 -10.60 4.36
C LEU A 127 -14.41 -9.57 5.37
N VAL A 128 -15.49 -8.83 5.03
CA VAL A 128 -16.06 -7.75 5.86
C VAL A 128 -16.26 -8.16 7.32
N PRO A 129 -16.87 -9.33 7.67
CA PRO A 129 -17.08 -9.69 9.06
C PRO A 129 -15.78 -9.97 9.82
N ALA A 130 -14.77 -10.54 9.14
CA ALA A 130 -13.46 -10.82 9.74
C ALA A 130 -12.69 -9.51 9.97
N PHE A 131 -12.69 -8.62 8.99
CA PHE A 131 -12.07 -7.30 9.10
C PHE A 131 -12.68 -6.49 10.24
N ARG A 132 -14.00 -6.39 10.32
CA ARG A 132 -14.68 -5.68 11.41
C ARG A 132 -14.27 -6.17 12.79
N ARG A 133 -14.24 -7.49 13.00
CA ARG A 133 -13.77 -8.06 14.27
C ARG A 133 -12.32 -7.70 14.59
N LYS A 134 -11.47 -7.65 13.56
CA LYS A 134 -10.05 -7.31 13.72
C LYS A 134 -9.85 -5.87 14.18
N VAL A 135 -10.68 -4.93 13.71
CA VAL A 135 -10.52 -3.50 14.00
C VAL A 135 -11.41 -2.98 15.14
N ASP A 136 -12.29 -3.80 15.69
CA ASP A 136 -13.30 -3.41 16.67
C ASP A 136 -12.68 -2.74 17.93
N ASP A 137 -11.57 -3.27 18.40
CA ASP A 137 -10.83 -2.70 19.54
C ASP A 137 -10.04 -1.43 19.21
N LEU A 138 -9.84 -1.14 17.91
CA LEU A 138 -9.01 -0.02 17.43
C LEU A 138 -9.84 1.22 17.08
N VAL A 139 -11.16 1.09 16.97
CA VAL A 139 -12.06 2.16 16.54
C VAL A 139 -13.19 2.39 17.55
N GLU A 140 -13.72 3.59 17.59
CA GLU A 140 -14.93 3.90 18.34
C GLU A 140 -15.99 4.54 17.44
N ASP A 141 -17.26 4.16 17.68
CA ASP A 141 -18.42 4.72 16.98
C ASP A 141 -18.62 6.17 17.46
N THR A 142 -18.66 7.12 16.53
CA THR A 142 -18.87 8.53 16.86
C THR A 142 -20.34 8.88 17.13
N GLY A 143 -21.27 7.96 16.84
CA GLY A 143 -22.71 8.20 16.83
C GLY A 143 -23.19 9.00 15.62
N GLU A 144 -22.30 9.36 14.71
CA GLU A 144 -22.62 10.12 13.49
C GLU A 144 -22.72 9.21 12.27
N MET A 145 -23.39 9.71 11.23
CA MET A 145 -23.56 9.05 9.94
C MET A 145 -22.97 9.90 8.83
N THR A 146 -22.59 9.27 7.72
CA THR A 146 -22.23 10.01 6.49
C THR A 146 -23.43 10.82 6.02
N GLY A 147 -23.18 12.02 5.43
CA GLY A 147 -24.21 12.85 4.83
C GLY A 147 -24.90 12.19 3.63
N ASP A 148 -26.00 12.78 3.20
CA ASP A 148 -26.85 12.32 2.08
C ASP A 148 -26.16 12.53 0.72
N ALA A 149 -25.23 11.66 0.37
CA ALA A 149 -24.54 11.66 -0.94
C ALA A 149 -25.14 10.64 -1.92
N GLY A 150 -26.46 10.39 -1.88
CA GLY A 150 -27.13 9.47 -2.80
C GLY A 150 -26.93 7.99 -2.50
N HIS A 151 -26.25 7.63 -1.41
CA HIS A 151 -26.05 6.27 -0.93
C HIS A 151 -26.62 6.09 0.48
N ARG A 152 -26.91 4.84 0.86
CA ARG A 152 -27.34 4.53 2.24
C ARG A 152 -26.33 5.08 3.24
N PRO A 153 -26.75 5.91 4.21
CA PRO A 153 -25.86 6.45 5.23
C PRO A 153 -25.07 5.36 5.95
N ALA A 154 -23.78 5.60 6.16
CA ALA A 154 -22.89 4.70 6.86
C ALA A 154 -22.45 5.34 8.18
N LYS A 155 -22.21 4.52 9.20
CA LYS A 155 -21.69 4.97 10.50
C LYS A 155 -20.27 5.51 10.33
N LEU A 156 -20.00 6.61 11.06
CA LEU A 156 -18.67 7.20 11.17
C LEU A 156 -18.00 6.74 12.46
N TYR A 157 -16.74 6.41 12.32
CA TYR A 157 -15.85 5.95 13.38
C TYR A 157 -14.64 6.87 13.48
N ARG A 158 -13.96 6.82 14.59
CA ARG A 158 -12.62 7.42 14.77
C ARG A 158 -11.66 6.41 15.38
N GLU A 159 -10.37 6.67 15.26
CA GLU A 159 -9.34 5.89 15.94
C GLU A 159 -9.51 6.01 17.45
N LYS A 160 -9.50 4.87 18.15
CA LYS A 160 -9.56 4.82 19.60
C LYS A 160 -8.18 5.16 20.17
N ARG A 161 -8.13 6.17 21.00
CA ARG A 161 -6.91 6.63 21.69
C ARG A 161 -6.61 5.84 22.94
#